data_4cbfe0acb4de97ad2be5b83590aba2a5
#
_entry.id   4cbfe0acb4de97ad2be5b83590aba2a5
#
_cell.length_a   1.000
_cell.length_b   1.000
_cell.length_c   1.000
_cell.angle_alpha   90.00
_cell.angle_beta   90.00
_cell.angle_gamma   90.00
#
_symmetry.space_group_name_H-M   'P 1'
#
loop_
_entity.id
_entity.type
_entity.pdbx_description
1 polymer ?
#
loop_
_entity_poly.entity_id
_entity_poly.type
_entity_poly.pdbx_seq_one_letter_code
_entity_poly.pdbx_strand_id
1 'polypeptide(L)'
;MIKNIIFDIGGVLVGLDWVGYIRKFGFSPEKESAVTNALIKGPVWKELDRGVLTMEELLERFMALAPEEYRNDVREVFLKSGAFISKRAYAKQWIMTLKEYGYHTYYLSNYSAWMIEESKKALDFLPLLDGGVFSCEVKQIKPDDDIYHSLLSRYPEIIPEESVFIDDTLENIETANRLGFHTIHFQSQEQAETALTLLLNEDKN
;
A
#
# COMPACT_ATOMS: atom_id res chain seq x y z
N MET A 1 -24.62 9.38 -3.80
CA MET A 1 -23.74 10.55 -3.48
C MET A 1 -22.51 10.04 -2.75
N ILE A 2 -21.31 10.37 -3.26
CA ILE A 2 -20.06 9.94 -2.67
C ILE A 2 -19.87 10.56 -1.27
N LYS A 3 -19.50 9.74 -0.31
CA LYS A 3 -19.26 10.11 1.10
C LYS A 3 -17.88 9.71 1.60
N ASN A 4 -17.32 8.63 1.03
CA ASN A 4 -16.09 8.03 1.54
C ASN A 4 -15.00 8.00 0.47
N ILE A 5 -13.77 8.31 0.87
CA ILE A 5 -12.58 8.17 0.04
C ILE A 5 -11.66 7.17 0.73
N ILE A 6 -11.33 6.08 0.03
CA ILE A 6 -10.49 5.00 0.56
C ILE A 6 -9.18 5.02 -0.23
N PHE A 7 -8.07 5.16 0.47
CA PHE A 7 -6.74 5.20 -0.12
C PHE A 7 -5.99 3.88 0.05
N ASP A 8 -5.28 3.44 -0.98
CA ASP A 8 -4.06 2.69 -0.71
C ASP A 8 -3.01 3.62 -0.08
N ILE A 9 -2.03 3.04 0.60
CA ILE A 9 -0.93 3.78 1.23
C ILE A 9 0.32 3.70 0.35
N GLY A 10 0.75 2.50 0.00
CA GLY A 10 1.95 2.29 -0.79
C GLY A 10 1.80 2.84 -2.22
N GLY A 11 2.75 3.65 -2.70
CA GLY A 11 2.63 4.26 -4.04
C GLY A 11 1.69 5.46 -4.10
N VAL A 12 0.65 5.51 -3.26
CA VAL A 12 -0.36 6.59 -3.21
C VAL A 12 -0.01 7.65 -2.16
N LEU A 13 -0.10 7.33 -0.87
CA LEU A 13 0.16 8.28 0.23
C LEU A 13 1.62 8.28 0.70
N VAL A 14 2.39 7.24 0.38
CA VAL A 14 3.85 7.19 0.55
C VAL A 14 4.53 6.83 -0.76
N GLY A 15 5.77 7.28 -0.94
CA GLY A 15 6.61 6.89 -2.06
C GLY A 15 7.34 5.58 -1.78
N LEU A 16 7.45 4.73 -2.81
CA LEU A 16 8.17 3.46 -2.77
C LEU A 16 9.32 3.51 -3.78
N ASP A 17 10.56 3.63 -3.32
CA ASP A 17 11.75 3.67 -4.20
C ASP A 17 12.66 2.47 -3.95
N TRP A 18 12.21 1.29 -4.33
CA TRP A 18 12.99 0.06 -4.25
C TRP A 18 14.27 0.12 -5.09
N VAL A 19 14.17 0.64 -6.30
CA VAL A 19 15.31 0.68 -7.23
C VAL A 19 16.41 1.57 -6.69
N GLY A 20 16.08 2.79 -6.30
CA GLY A 20 17.04 3.71 -5.69
C GLY A 20 17.57 3.20 -4.35
N TYR A 21 16.73 2.51 -3.57
CA TYR A 21 17.14 1.90 -2.32
C TYR A 21 18.20 0.80 -2.50
N ILE A 22 17.95 -0.18 -3.38
CA ILE A 22 18.90 -1.28 -3.62
C ILE A 22 20.21 -0.76 -4.21
N ARG A 23 20.15 0.21 -5.11
CA ARG A 23 21.37 0.83 -5.69
C ARG A 23 22.30 1.46 -4.67
N LYS A 24 21.81 1.91 -3.51
CA LYS A 24 22.65 2.48 -2.44
C LYS A 24 23.63 1.46 -1.84
N PHE A 25 23.39 0.16 -2.01
CA PHE A 25 24.30 -0.88 -1.54
C PHE A 25 25.52 -1.08 -2.45
N GLY A 26 25.52 -0.51 -3.66
CA GLY A 26 26.67 -0.57 -4.57
C GLY A 26 26.98 -1.98 -5.08
N PHE A 27 25.99 -2.84 -5.20
CA PHE A 27 26.15 -4.21 -5.69
C PHE A 27 26.57 -4.26 -7.17
N SER A 28 27.21 -5.36 -7.56
CA SER A 28 27.36 -5.67 -8.98
C SER A 28 25.97 -5.89 -9.62
N PRO A 29 25.82 -5.70 -10.93
CA PRO A 29 24.53 -5.90 -11.61
C PRO A 29 23.93 -7.30 -11.38
N GLU A 30 24.76 -8.32 -11.31
CA GLU A 30 24.34 -9.68 -11.04
C GLU A 30 23.77 -9.84 -9.61
N LYS A 31 24.49 -9.34 -8.60
CA LYS A 31 24.04 -9.35 -7.21
C LYS A 31 22.77 -8.51 -7.02
N GLU A 32 22.73 -7.29 -7.59
CA GLU A 32 21.55 -6.42 -7.55
C GLU A 32 20.32 -7.14 -8.09
N SER A 33 20.47 -7.84 -9.23
CA SER A 33 19.40 -8.62 -9.82
C SER A 33 18.94 -9.76 -8.91
N ALA A 34 19.89 -10.52 -8.33
CA ALA A 34 19.57 -11.63 -7.44
C ALA A 34 18.84 -11.17 -6.17
N VAL A 35 19.32 -10.11 -5.52
CA VAL A 35 18.70 -9.52 -4.32
C VAL A 35 17.31 -8.96 -4.65
N THR A 36 17.16 -8.25 -5.78
CA THR A 36 15.86 -7.70 -6.23
C THR A 36 14.85 -8.82 -6.49
N ASN A 37 15.27 -9.88 -7.17
CA ASN A 37 14.39 -11.02 -7.47
C ASN A 37 13.97 -11.76 -6.19
N ALA A 38 14.88 -11.93 -5.23
CA ALA A 38 14.56 -12.59 -3.98
C ALA A 38 13.56 -11.79 -3.14
N LEU A 39 13.76 -10.47 -3.00
CA LEU A 39 12.95 -9.63 -2.11
C LEU A 39 11.67 -9.15 -2.79
N ILE A 40 11.77 -8.53 -3.99
CA ILE A 40 10.66 -7.74 -4.55
C ILE A 40 9.82 -8.56 -5.52
N LYS A 41 10.46 -9.31 -6.41
CA LYS A 41 9.76 -10.07 -7.45
C LYS A 41 9.35 -11.47 -6.99
N GLY A 42 9.86 -11.91 -5.84
CA GLY A 42 9.55 -13.22 -5.28
C GLY A 42 8.19 -13.25 -4.58
N PRO A 43 7.63 -14.45 -4.36
CA PRO A 43 6.31 -14.62 -3.77
C PRO A 43 6.27 -14.29 -2.27
N VAL A 44 7.42 -14.26 -1.59
CA VAL A 44 7.52 -14.14 -0.12
C VAL A 44 7.05 -12.78 0.37
N TRP A 45 7.17 -11.71 -0.46
CA TRP A 45 6.69 -10.39 -0.09
C TRP A 45 5.18 -10.36 0.21
N LYS A 46 4.40 -11.12 -0.56
CA LYS A 46 2.95 -11.26 -0.31
C LYS A 46 2.67 -11.92 1.05
N GLU A 47 3.50 -12.86 1.47
CA GLU A 47 3.36 -13.49 2.79
C GLU A 47 3.78 -12.54 3.94
N LEU A 48 4.78 -11.68 3.70
CA LEU A 48 5.12 -10.58 4.61
C LEU A 48 3.92 -9.65 4.81
N ASP A 49 3.29 -9.20 3.72
CA ASP A 49 2.11 -8.32 3.77
C ASP A 49 0.91 -9.00 4.42
N ARG A 50 0.74 -10.31 4.21
CA ARG A 50 -0.31 -11.11 4.87
C ARG A 50 -0.06 -11.24 6.39
N GLY A 51 1.20 -11.21 6.82
CA GLY A 51 1.56 -11.25 8.23
C GLY A 51 1.28 -12.58 8.92
N VAL A 52 1.36 -13.71 8.19
CA VAL A 52 1.12 -15.06 8.71
C VAL A 52 2.40 -15.79 9.13
N LEU A 53 3.56 -15.31 8.70
CA LEU A 53 4.85 -15.88 9.01
C LEU A 53 5.58 -15.04 10.07
N THR A 54 6.41 -15.70 10.85
CA THR A 54 7.36 -15.04 11.75
C THR A 54 8.47 -14.34 10.94
N MET A 55 9.17 -13.40 11.57
CA MET A 55 10.31 -12.73 10.93
C MET A 55 11.43 -13.72 10.56
N GLU A 56 11.66 -14.73 11.38
CA GLU A 56 12.65 -15.77 11.13
C GLU A 56 12.29 -16.59 9.88
N GLU A 57 11.07 -17.09 9.81
CA GLU A 57 10.55 -17.82 8.64
C GLU A 57 10.61 -16.98 7.35
N LEU A 58 10.27 -15.69 7.44
CA LEU A 58 10.34 -14.77 6.30
C LEU A 58 11.78 -14.60 5.81
N LEU A 59 12.73 -14.36 6.72
CA LEU A 59 14.14 -14.21 6.37
C LEU A 59 14.70 -15.48 5.74
N GLU A 60 14.39 -16.65 6.29
CA GLU A 60 14.79 -17.94 5.70
C GLU A 60 14.27 -18.10 4.29
N ARG A 61 13.00 -17.81 4.07
CA ARG A 61 12.36 -17.90 2.73
C ARG A 61 12.94 -16.89 1.75
N PHE A 62 13.16 -15.64 2.15
CA PHE A 62 13.81 -14.64 1.30
C PHE A 62 15.22 -15.05 0.91
N MET A 63 16.03 -15.50 1.88
CA MET A 63 17.40 -15.96 1.64
C MET A 63 17.44 -17.21 0.75
N ALA A 64 16.46 -18.11 0.87
CA ALA A 64 16.39 -19.31 0.04
C ALA A 64 16.13 -19.02 -1.46
N LEU A 65 15.59 -17.83 -1.78
CA LEU A 65 15.38 -17.40 -3.17
C LEU A 65 16.64 -16.86 -3.86
N ALA A 66 17.72 -16.64 -3.11
CA ALA A 66 18.99 -16.13 -3.64
C ALA A 66 20.09 -17.22 -3.65
N PRO A 67 21.09 -17.07 -4.55
CA PRO A 67 22.34 -17.85 -4.47
C PRO A 67 22.95 -17.78 -3.06
N GLU A 68 23.59 -18.84 -2.64
CA GLU A 68 24.14 -18.98 -1.27
C GLU A 68 25.05 -17.82 -0.88
N GLU A 69 25.89 -17.40 -1.80
CA GLU A 69 26.83 -16.28 -1.62
C GLU A 69 26.18 -14.93 -1.40
N TYR A 70 24.89 -14.74 -1.79
CA TYR A 70 24.14 -13.46 -1.65
C TYR A 70 23.08 -13.48 -0.53
N ARG A 71 22.93 -14.58 0.19
CA ARG A 71 21.91 -14.71 1.25
C ARG A 71 22.05 -13.67 2.35
N ASN A 72 23.28 -13.39 2.76
CA ASN A 72 23.54 -12.36 3.77
C ASN A 72 23.20 -10.95 3.26
N ASP A 73 23.45 -10.68 1.97
CA ASP A 73 23.07 -9.40 1.36
C ASP A 73 21.53 -9.26 1.32
N VAL A 74 20.80 -10.31 0.98
CA VAL A 74 19.32 -10.33 1.02
C VAL A 74 18.83 -10.00 2.44
N ARG A 75 19.38 -10.64 3.45
CA ARG A 75 19.05 -10.38 4.85
C ARG A 75 19.34 -8.93 5.25
N GLU A 76 20.50 -8.40 4.90
CA GLU A 76 20.89 -7.03 5.23
C GLU A 76 19.96 -6.01 4.56
N VAL A 77 19.69 -6.17 3.26
CA VAL A 77 18.80 -5.30 2.49
C VAL A 77 17.40 -5.34 3.09
N PHE A 78 16.88 -6.51 3.42
CA PHE A 78 15.54 -6.64 4.02
C PHE A 78 15.48 -5.92 5.39
N LEU A 79 16.43 -6.13 6.28
CA LEU A 79 16.40 -5.53 7.62
C LEU A 79 16.52 -4.00 7.63
N LYS A 80 16.97 -3.41 6.53
CA LYS A 80 17.03 -1.95 6.35
C LYS A 80 15.94 -1.42 5.43
N SER A 81 14.97 -2.24 5.07
CA SER A 81 14.00 -1.94 4.00
C SER A 81 13.07 -0.77 4.29
N GLY A 82 12.84 -0.37 5.53
CA GLY A 82 12.10 0.85 5.84
C GLY A 82 12.61 2.11 5.12
N ALA A 83 13.89 2.11 4.71
CA ALA A 83 14.51 3.23 4.01
C ALA A 83 14.09 3.40 2.54
N PHE A 84 13.35 2.47 1.93
CA PHE A 84 12.77 2.68 0.59
C PHE A 84 11.46 3.46 0.62
N ILE A 85 10.83 3.59 1.79
CA ILE A 85 9.57 4.29 1.97
C ILE A 85 9.85 5.76 2.29
N SER A 86 9.19 6.64 1.57
CA SER A 86 9.36 8.09 1.73
C SER A 86 8.01 8.80 1.88
N LYS A 87 8.01 9.93 2.59
CA LYS A 87 6.84 10.79 2.68
C LYS A 87 6.48 11.38 1.32
N ARG A 88 5.18 11.42 1.04
CA ARG A 88 4.63 12.30 0.01
C ARG A 88 4.21 13.61 0.66
N ALA A 89 4.75 14.71 0.19
CA ALA A 89 4.49 16.04 0.76
C ALA A 89 3.01 16.42 0.76
N TYR A 90 2.25 15.91 -0.20
CA TYR A 90 0.84 16.20 -0.39
C TYR A 90 -0.10 15.39 0.52
N ALA A 91 0.32 14.24 1.06
CA ALA A 91 -0.58 13.27 1.67
C ALA A 91 -1.46 13.87 2.77
N LYS A 92 -0.86 14.59 3.71
CA LYS A 92 -1.62 15.24 4.80
C LYS A 92 -2.60 16.29 4.30
N GLN A 93 -2.11 17.17 3.41
CA GLN A 93 -2.95 18.26 2.91
C GLN A 93 -4.14 17.71 2.11
N TRP A 94 -3.91 16.68 1.30
CA TRP A 94 -4.98 16.05 0.53
C TRP A 94 -6.07 15.47 1.42
N ILE A 95 -5.67 14.69 2.44
CA ILE A 95 -6.62 14.14 3.43
C ILE A 95 -7.40 15.26 4.14
N MET A 96 -6.69 16.28 4.64
CA MET A 96 -7.33 17.41 5.35
C MET A 96 -8.34 18.14 4.46
N THR A 97 -7.97 18.43 3.21
CA THR A 97 -8.85 19.08 2.24
C THR A 97 -10.13 18.28 1.99
N LEU A 98 -10.03 16.96 1.82
CA LEU A 98 -11.20 16.10 1.65
C LEU A 98 -12.12 16.13 2.89
N LYS A 99 -11.55 16.10 4.08
CA LYS A 99 -12.30 16.21 5.33
C LYS A 99 -12.96 17.57 5.50
N GLU A 100 -12.32 18.67 5.11
CA GLU A 100 -12.91 20.01 5.09
C GLU A 100 -14.12 20.10 4.14
N TYR A 101 -14.12 19.33 3.05
CA TYR A 101 -15.28 19.17 2.15
C TYR A 101 -16.35 18.21 2.66
N GLY A 102 -16.16 17.59 3.84
CA GLY A 102 -17.13 16.72 4.49
C GLY A 102 -17.05 15.25 4.09
N TYR A 103 -15.99 14.83 3.41
CA TYR A 103 -15.77 13.42 3.09
C TYR A 103 -15.11 12.68 4.25
N HIS A 104 -15.53 11.44 4.47
CA HIS A 104 -14.81 10.50 5.33
C HIS A 104 -13.63 9.89 4.57
N THR A 105 -12.52 9.69 5.26
CA THR A 105 -11.28 9.21 4.63
C THR A 105 -10.77 7.97 5.33
N TYR A 106 -10.53 6.90 4.57
CA TYR A 106 -10.08 5.60 5.07
C TYR A 106 -8.85 5.11 4.31
N TYR A 107 -8.24 4.02 4.77
CA TYR A 107 -7.23 3.30 4.02
C TYR A 107 -7.53 1.81 3.93
N LEU A 108 -7.04 1.18 2.84
CA LEU A 108 -7.01 -0.26 2.64
C LEU A 108 -5.70 -0.62 1.96
N SER A 109 -4.76 -1.20 2.71
CA SER A 109 -3.39 -1.35 2.20
C SER A 109 -2.75 -2.69 2.54
N ASN A 110 -2.06 -3.25 1.54
CA ASN A 110 -1.14 -4.36 1.74
C ASN A 110 0.12 -3.83 2.43
N TYR A 111 0.20 -4.04 3.76
CA TYR A 111 1.26 -3.47 4.57
C TYR A 111 1.55 -4.35 5.78
N SER A 112 2.80 -4.77 5.93
CA SER A 112 3.20 -5.63 7.03
C SER A 112 3.41 -4.88 8.34
N ALA A 113 3.26 -5.57 9.47
CA ALA A 113 3.54 -5.01 10.79
C ALA A 113 5.00 -4.49 10.91
N TRP A 114 5.96 -5.21 10.29
CA TRP A 114 7.35 -4.76 10.20
C TRP A 114 7.48 -3.42 9.47
N MET A 115 6.86 -3.30 8.29
CA MET A 115 6.95 -2.07 7.50
C MET A 115 6.24 -0.90 8.17
N ILE A 116 5.13 -1.13 8.91
CA ILE A 116 4.47 -0.07 9.70
C ILE A 116 5.46 0.52 10.71
N GLU A 117 6.17 -0.32 11.45
CA GLU A 117 7.13 0.14 12.46
C GLU A 117 8.33 0.87 11.82
N GLU A 118 8.92 0.28 10.79
CA GLU A 118 10.10 0.83 10.11
C GLU A 118 9.81 2.14 9.36
N SER A 119 8.57 2.34 8.89
CA SER A 119 8.17 3.53 8.14
C SER A 119 7.25 4.50 8.90
N LYS A 120 7.07 4.35 10.20
CA LYS A 120 6.14 5.17 11.00
C LYS A 120 6.32 6.69 10.85
N LYS A 121 7.54 7.16 10.55
CA LYS A 121 7.78 8.57 10.25
C LYS A 121 7.16 9.01 8.91
N ALA A 122 7.06 8.10 7.94
CA ALA A 122 6.41 8.37 6.67
C ALA A 122 4.89 8.24 6.76
N LEU A 123 4.40 7.48 7.73
CA LEU A 123 2.97 7.25 7.99
C LEU A 123 2.36 8.28 8.96
N ASP A 124 2.96 9.44 9.15
CA ASP A 124 2.53 10.46 10.10
C ASP A 124 1.19 11.16 9.75
N PHE A 125 0.58 10.78 8.64
CA PHE A 125 -0.77 11.16 8.23
C PHE A 125 -1.86 10.21 8.76
N LEU A 126 -1.53 8.99 9.19
CA LEU A 126 -2.51 8.00 9.64
C LEU A 126 -3.51 8.54 10.68
N PRO A 127 -3.10 9.35 11.68
CA PRO A 127 -4.05 9.90 12.65
C PRO A 127 -5.07 10.90 12.06
N LEU A 128 -4.90 11.33 10.81
CA LEU A 128 -5.85 12.21 10.12
C LEU A 128 -6.98 11.44 9.45
N LEU A 129 -6.77 10.15 9.15
CA LEU A 129 -7.77 9.28 8.55
C LEU A 129 -8.79 8.83 9.61
N ASP A 130 -10.02 8.58 9.18
CA ASP A 130 -11.10 8.12 10.07
C ASP A 130 -10.93 6.64 10.45
N GLY A 131 -10.13 5.90 9.69
CA GLY A 131 -9.78 4.52 9.97
C GLY A 131 -9.23 3.78 8.76
N GLY A 132 -9.21 2.45 8.84
CA GLY A 132 -8.79 1.61 7.73
C GLY A 132 -8.37 0.20 8.14
N VAL A 133 -7.83 -0.53 7.18
CA VAL A 133 -7.37 -1.90 7.35
C VAL A 133 -5.99 -2.07 6.73
N PHE A 134 -5.05 -2.57 7.52
CA PHE A 134 -3.81 -3.16 7.03
C PHE A 134 -3.98 -4.66 6.85
N SER A 135 -3.44 -5.20 5.78
CA SER A 135 -3.48 -6.63 5.44
C SER A 135 -2.97 -7.53 6.57
N CYS A 136 -1.89 -7.13 7.23
CA CYS A 136 -1.30 -7.89 8.34
C CYS A 136 -2.20 -7.99 9.58
N GLU A 137 -3.19 -7.11 9.76
CA GLU A 137 -4.14 -7.19 10.86
C GLU A 137 -5.18 -8.29 10.65
N VAL A 138 -5.67 -8.40 9.40
CA VAL A 138 -6.74 -9.32 9.01
C VAL A 138 -6.25 -10.60 8.35
N LYS A 139 -4.94 -10.71 8.06
CA LYS A 139 -4.29 -11.85 7.39
C LYS A 139 -4.78 -12.07 5.96
N GLN A 140 -5.24 -11.01 5.33
CA GLN A 140 -5.80 -10.99 3.97
C GLN A 140 -5.09 -9.90 3.17
N ILE A 141 -4.97 -10.07 1.86
CA ILE A 141 -4.28 -9.11 0.99
C ILE A 141 -5.15 -8.73 -0.21
N LYS A 142 -5.02 -7.51 -0.71
CA LYS A 142 -5.50 -7.16 -2.05
C LYS A 142 -4.71 -7.97 -3.10
N PRO A 143 -5.31 -8.41 -4.20
CA PRO A 143 -6.66 -8.12 -4.67
C PRO A 143 -7.75 -9.13 -4.22
N ASP A 144 -7.49 -9.97 -3.19
CA ASP A 144 -8.50 -10.91 -2.69
C ASP A 144 -9.72 -10.15 -2.14
N ASP A 145 -10.96 -10.62 -2.42
CA ASP A 145 -12.21 -9.97 -2.01
C ASP A 145 -12.32 -9.83 -0.47
N ASP A 146 -11.75 -10.78 0.25
CA ASP A 146 -11.88 -10.89 1.70
C ASP A 146 -11.37 -9.65 2.44
N ILE A 147 -10.30 -8.99 1.97
CA ILE A 147 -9.78 -7.79 2.64
C ILE A 147 -10.73 -6.59 2.47
N TYR A 148 -11.43 -6.49 1.33
CA TYR A 148 -12.45 -5.46 1.10
C TYR A 148 -13.67 -5.72 2.01
N HIS A 149 -14.11 -6.97 2.12
CA HIS A 149 -15.18 -7.36 3.05
C HIS A 149 -14.79 -7.10 4.51
N SER A 150 -13.52 -7.28 4.88
CA SER A 150 -13.01 -6.93 6.20
C SER A 150 -13.08 -5.42 6.47
N LEU A 151 -12.79 -4.58 5.47
CA LEU A 151 -12.97 -3.12 5.57
C LEU A 151 -14.44 -2.78 5.81
N LEU A 152 -15.35 -3.30 4.97
CA LEU A 152 -16.79 -3.06 5.07
C LEU A 152 -17.39 -3.57 6.39
N SER A 153 -16.91 -4.70 6.90
CA SER A 153 -17.34 -5.24 8.18
C SER A 153 -16.88 -4.41 9.37
N ARG A 154 -15.67 -3.83 9.29
CA ARG A 154 -15.08 -2.98 10.35
C ARG A 154 -15.72 -1.58 10.36
N TYR A 155 -16.12 -1.08 9.21
CA TYR A 155 -16.72 0.24 8.99
C TYR A 155 -18.02 0.12 8.19
N PRO A 156 -19.15 -0.26 8.85
CA PRO A 156 -20.43 -0.50 8.17
C PRO A 156 -21.03 0.73 7.48
N GLU A 157 -20.54 1.92 7.82
CA GLU A 157 -20.89 3.18 7.15
C GLU A 157 -20.28 3.32 5.76
N ILE A 158 -19.28 2.51 5.41
CA ILE A 158 -18.71 2.47 4.07
C ILE A 158 -19.65 1.65 3.17
N ILE A 159 -20.34 2.33 2.28
CA ILE A 159 -21.15 1.72 1.24
C ILE A 159 -20.37 1.81 -0.07
N PRO A 160 -20.08 0.69 -0.77
CA PRO A 160 -19.25 0.70 -1.98
C PRO A 160 -19.69 1.75 -3.02
N GLU A 161 -20.98 1.83 -3.33
CA GLU A 161 -21.54 2.75 -4.32
C GLU A 161 -21.50 4.24 -3.87
N GLU A 162 -21.21 4.50 -2.59
CA GLU A 162 -20.99 5.83 -2.03
C GLU A 162 -19.51 6.10 -1.73
N SER A 163 -18.60 5.28 -2.28
CA SER A 163 -17.20 5.28 -1.92
C SER A 163 -16.29 5.26 -3.15
N VAL A 164 -15.19 6.00 -3.09
CA VAL A 164 -14.14 5.99 -4.12
C VAL A 164 -12.90 5.31 -3.55
N PHE A 165 -12.42 4.27 -4.23
CA PHE A 165 -11.17 3.58 -3.92
C PHE A 165 -10.04 4.06 -4.86
N ILE A 166 -8.92 4.48 -4.29
CA ILE A 166 -7.76 5.04 -4.99
C ILE A 166 -6.54 4.15 -4.74
N ASP A 167 -6.01 3.52 -5.78
CA ASP A 167 -4.92 2.54 -5.69
C ASP A 167 -4.06 2.60 -6.96
N ASP A 168 -2.77 2.35 -6.86
CA ASP A 168 -1.84 2.37 -8.00
C ASP A 168 -1.73 1.02 -8.72
N THR A 169 -2.35 -0.03 -8.18
CA THR A 169 -2.32 -1.39 -8.73
C THR A 169 -3.64 -1.72 -9.44
N LEU A 170 -3.56 -1.98 -10.75
CA LEU A 170 -4.74 -2.22 -11.58
C LEU A 170 -5.60 -3.39 -11.09
N GLU A 171 -4.99 -4.49 -10.65
CA GLU A 171 -5.71 -5.65 -10.13
C GLU A 171 -6.57 -5.32 -8.90
N ASN A 172 -6.09 -4.42 -8.04
CA ASN A 172 -6.85 -3.94 -6.87
C ASN A 172 -8.05 -3.08 -7.30
N ILE A 173 -7.84 -2.23 -8.31
CA ILE A 173 -8.87 -1.39 -8.93
C ILE A 173 -9.97 -2.24 -9.54
N GLU A 174 -9.61 -3.28 -10.31
CA GLU A 174 -10.57 -4.20 -10.92
C GLU A 174 -11.43 -4.92 -9.88
N THR A 175 -10.82 -5.38 -8.80
CA THR A 175 -11.55 -6.00 -7.69
C THR A 175 -12.49 -5.02 -7.00
N ALA A 176 -12.03 -3.82 -6.65
CA ALA A 176 -12.85 -2.80 -6.01
C ALA A 176 -14.06 -2.41 -6.89
N ASN A 177 -13.83 -2.24 -8.21
CA ASN A 177 -14.89 -1.93 -9.16
C ASN A 177 -15.95 -3.05 -9.21
N ARG A 178 -15.53 -4.31 -9.25
CA ARG A 178 -16.43 -5.47 -9.22
C ARG A 178 -17.24 -5.55 -7.93
N LEU A 179 -16.70 -5.05 -6.82
CA LEU A 179 -17.38 -4.97 -5.52
C LEU A 179 -18.27 -3.73 -5.37
N GLY A 180 -18.41 -2.90 -6.42
CA GLY A 180 -19.33 -1.77 -6.47
C GLY A 180 -18.71 -0.42 -6.08
N PHE A 181 -17.42 -0.35 -5.79
CA PHE A 181 -16.74 0.93 -5.54
C PHE A 181 -16.58 1.74 -6.83
N HIS A 182 -16.69 3.06 -6.72
CA HIS A 182 -16.06 3.93 -7.72
C HIS A 182 -14.54 3.83 -7.55
N THR A 183 -13.80 3.88 -8.65
CA THR A 183 -12.36 3.62 -8.58
C THR A 183 -11.55 4.66 -9.33
N ILE A 184 -10.37 4.96 -8.81
CA ILE A 184 -9.36 5.79 -9.48
C ILE A 184 -8.05 5.02 -9.49
N HIS A 185 -7.59 4.60 -10.69
CA HIS A 185 -6.25 4.05 -10.86
C HIS A 185 -5.25 5.19 -10.75
N PHE A 186 -4.53 5.21 -9.63
CA PHE A 186 -3.62 6.30 -9.28
C PHE A 186 -2.35 6.27 -10.14
N GLN A 187 -2.02 7.39 -10.74
CA GLN A 187 -0.78 7.60 -11.48
C GLN A 187 0.03 8.78 -10.91
N SER A 188 -0.67 9.81 -10.46
CA SER A 188 -0.12 10.97 -9.77
C SER A 188 -1.21 11.64 -8.93
N GLN A 189 -0.81 12.48 -7.96
CA GLN A 189 -1.75 13.29 -7.18
C GLN A 189 -2.66 14.13 -8.09
N GLU A 190 -2.07 14.87 -9.03
CA GLU A 190 -2.79 15.78 -9.93
C GLU A 190 -3.85 15.03 -10.77
N GLN A 191 -3.47 13.87 -11.32
CA GLN A 191 -4.40 13.02 -12.07
C GLN A 191 -5.55 12.54 -11.18
N ALA A 192 -5.23 12.05 -9.97
CA ALA A 192 -6.23 11.51 -9.05
C ALA A 192 -7.18 12.59 -8.52
N GLU A 193 -6.69 13.78 -8.19
CA GLU A 193 -7.53 14.92 -7.79
C GLU A 193 -8.46 15.38 -8.92
N THR A 194 -7.97 15.39 -10.16
CA THR A 194 -8.80 15.71 -11.32
C THR A 194 -9.89 14.67 -11.52
N ALA A 195 -9.56 13.38 -11.49
CA ALA A 195 -10.52 12.30 -11.63
C ALA A 195 -11.56 12.30 -10.50
N LEU A 196 -11.11 12.52 -9.27
CA LEU A 196 -12.01 12.62 -8.12
C LEU A 196 -12.96 13.80 -8.24
N THR A 197 -12.49 14.97 -8.67
CA THR A 197 -13.33 16.14 -8.89
C THR A 197 -14.42 15.90 -9.93
N LEU A 198 -14.11 15.18 -11.00
CA LEU A 198 -15.09 14.81 -12.02
C LEU A 198 -16.17 13.88 -11.43
N LEU A 199 -15.79 12.82 -10.75
CA LEU A 199 -16.72 11.90 -10.08
C LEU A 199 -17.64 12.62 -9.10
N LEU A 200 -17.09 13.52 -8.27
CA LEU A 200 -17.85 14.28 -7.27
C LEU A 200 -18.82 15.31 -7.89
N ASN A 201 -18.56 15.80 -9.10
CA ASN A 201 -19.46 16.71 -9.81
C ASN A 201 -20.56 15.96 -10.54
N GLU A 202 -20.29 14.79 -11.11
CA GLU A 202 -21.30 13.94 -11.74
C GLU A 202 -22.33 13.44 -10.72
N ASP A 203 -21.91 13.13 -9.51
CA ASP A 203 -22.75 12.65 -8.42
C ASP A 203 -23.70 13.74 -7.83
N LYS A 204 -23.48 15.02 -8.16
CA LYS A 204 -24.33 16.14 -7.72
C LYS A 204 -25.44 16.50 -8.72
N ASN A 205 -25.40 15.95 -9.92
CA ASN A 205 -26.39 16.19 -10.99
C ASN A 205 -27.37 15.04 -11.09
#